data_92b51c2ab47b6445737e8b3029065abd
#
_entry.id   92b51c2ab47b6445737e8b3029065abd
#
_cell.length_a   1.000
_cell.length_b   1.000
_cell.length_c   1.000
_cell.angle_alpha   90.00
_cell.angle_beta   90.00
_cell.angle_gamma   90.00
#
_symmetry.space_group_name_H-M   'P 1'
#
loop_
_entity.id
_entity.type
_entity.pdbx_description
1 polymer ?
#
loop_
_entity_poly.entity_id
_entity_poly.type
_entity_poly.pdbx_seq_one_letter_code
_entity_poly.pdbx_strand_id
1 'polypeptide(L)'
;KAKGLEPLAELIRSGLFGDGDIEKKAAEYVSEEKGVLTAEEAIGGAMDIIAESISDNAEYRKKLRDITFRTGVVVSKASNLEEESVYEMYYDFTEGAAKIAPHRDLAIDRGEKEKILSVSIAPDTERIMKYLSRAEDSGGHKYLEAAVQDAYKRLIAPSIEREIRNELTENAREQAIGLFKTNLRNLLMQPLIKDKVVIGLDPGYRTGCKVGVVDGTGKVLDTGVIYITHSEAQKKAAESLLKGLINRHNVDLISIGNGTASKETEIFVAELLKTMPGTKVKYLITNEAGASVYSASKLAAEEFPDFDVTQRSAISIARRIQDPLAELVKIEPKAIGVGQYQHDMNQKRLSEALGGVVEDAVNSVGIDLNTASVPLLKYVSGISGTIAKNIVAYREENGRFTDRSQLKKVSKLGPKAFEQCAGFLRIPDGKNVLDNTSVHPDSYGAAKMLLKECGYGAGE
;
A
#
# COMPACT_ATOMS: atom_id res chain seq x y z
N LYS A 1 3.68 46.68 14.16
CA LYS A 1 2.38 47.37 14.05
C LYS A 1 1.99 48.04 15.39
N ALA A 2 1.84 47.29 16.48
CA ALA A 2 1.43 47.83 17.78
C ALA A 2 2.31 48.97 18.32
N LYS A 3 3.59 49.03 17.92
CA LYS A 3 4.55 50.09 18.31
C LYS A 3 4.49 51.35 17.41
N GLY A 4 3.62 51.36 16.38
CA GLY A 4 3.45 52.53 15.47
C GLY A 4 4.60 52.73 14.48
N LEU A 5 5.31 51.66 14.10
CA LEU A 5 6.48 51.73 13.19
C LEU A 5 6.13 51.54 11.71
N GLU A 6 4.85 51.47 11.36
CA GLU A 6 4.40 51.30 9.96
C GLU A 6 4.83 52.44 9.05
N PRO A 7 4.74 53.76 9.47
CA PRO A 7 5.21 54.83 8.60
C PRO A 7 6.73 54.76 8.34
N LEU A 8 7.53 54.32 9.32
CA LEU A 8 8.96 54.09 9.12
C LEU A 8 9.24 52.96 8.14
N ALA A 9 8.44 51.89 8.23
CA ALA A 9 8.53 50.78 7.26
C ALA A 9 8.20 51.22 5.83
N GLU A 10 7.18 52.10 5.64
CA GLU A 10 6.85 52.67 4.35
C GLU A 10 7.96 53.58 3.81
N LEU A 11 8.60 54.40 4.68
CA LEU A 11 9.74 55.19 4.30
C LEU A 11 10.93 54.37 3.82
N ILE A 12 11.27 53.28 4.54
CA ILE A 12 12.33 52.35 4.13
C ILE A 12 11.97 51.70 2.79
N ARG A 13 10.73 51.26 2.63
CA ARG A 13 10.27 50.56 1.40
C ARG A 13 10.17 51.48 0.19
N SER A 14 9.96 52.80 0.39
CA SER A 14 9.89 53.76 -0.71
C SER A 14 11.22 53.92 -1.48
N GLY A 15 12.36 53.57 -0.87
CA GLY A 15 13.68 53.75 -1.49
C GLY A 15 14.09 55.21 -1.74
N LEU A 16 13.27 56.16 -1.28
CA LEU A 16 13.50 57.61 -1.57
C LEU A 16 14.56 58.24 -0.66
N PHE A 17 14.92 57.61 0.43
CA PHE A 17 15.82 58.15 1.45
C PHE A 17 17.09 57.33 1.56
N GLY A 18 18.25 57.96 1.67
CA GLY A 18 19.49 57.28 1.96
C GLY A 18 19.55 56.74 3.38
N ASP A 19 20.42 55.75 3.62
CA ASP A 19 20.53 55.07 4.92
C ASP A 19 20.71 56.01 6.10
N GLY A 20 21.54 57.03 5.98
CA GLY A 20 21.77 58.06 7.03
C GLY A 20 20.54 58.92 7.31
N ASP A 21 19.65 59.13 6.36
CA ASP A 21 18.41 59.86 6.57
C ASP A 21 17.36 59.01 7.23
N ILE A 22 17.33 57.69 6.95
CA ILE A 22 16.49 56.70 7.63
C ILE A 22 16.88 56.62 9.11
N GLU A 23 18.20 56.59 9.42
CA GLU A 23 18.69 56.57 10.81
C GLU A 23 18.25 57.82 11.59
N LYS A 24 18.33 59.01 10.98
CA LYS A 24 17.84 60.25 11.62
C LYS A 24 16.33 60.19 11.84
N LYS A 25 15.56 59.75 10.86
CA LYS A 25 14.10 59.64 10.98
C LYS A 25 13.68 58.58 12.00
N ALA A 26 14.40 57.48 12.13
CA ALA A 26 14.14 56.46 13.10
C ALA A 26 14.21 56.93 14.55
N ALA A 27 15.04 57.96 14.83
CA ALA A 27 15.11 58.58 16.16
C ALA A 27 13.78 59.24 16.58
N GLU A 28 12.93 59.66 15.62
CA GLU A 28 11.62 60.26 15.89
C GLU A 28 10.61 59.20 16.42
N TYR A 29 10.86 57.94 16.23
CA TYR A 29 10.01 56.80 16.65
C TYR A 29 10.45 56.18 17.98
N VAL A 30 11.51 56.73 18.60
CA VAL A 30 11.94 56.28 19.95
C VAL A 30 10.89 56.70 20.99
N SER A 31 10.35 55.74 21.74
CA SER A 31 9.34 55.97 22.77
C SER A 31 9.38 54.84 23.80
N GLU A 32 9.69 55.20 25.04
CA GLU A 32 9.66 54.24 26.16
C GLU A 32 8.26 53.64 26.39
N GLU A 33 7.21 54.48 26.21
CA GLU A 33 5.80 54.01 26.36
C GLU A 33 5.43 52.95 25.35
N LYS A 34 6.03 52.97 24.16
CA LYS A 34 5.80 51.98 23.11
C LYS A 34 6.84 50.88 23.10
N GLY A 35 7.78 50.90 24.06
CA GLY A 35 8.82 49.89 24.19
C GLY A 35 9.82 49.90 23.00
N VAL A 36 10.16 51.11 22.49
CA VAL A 36 11.20 51.34 21.47
C VAL A 36 12.22 52.24 22.11
N LEU A 37 13.38 51.71 22.49
CA LEU A 37 14.36 52.42 23.30
C LEU A 37 15.46 53.09 22.47
N THR A 38 15.70 52.61 21.25
CA THR A 38 16.74 53.12 20.35
C THR A 38 16.25 53.23 18.91
N ALA A 39 16.94 54.04 18.12
CA ALA A 39 16.68 54.17 16.68
C ALA A 39 16.91 52.82 15.94
N GLU A 40 17.88 52.02 16.39
CA GLU A 40 18.14 50.69 15.83
C GLU A 40 16.98 49.75 16.09
N GLU A 41 16.37 49.80 17.28
CA GLU A 41 15.15 49.02 17.56
C GLU A 41 13.96 49.49 16.71
N ALA A 42 13.83 50.77 16.43
CA ALA A 42 12.82 51.30 15.54
C ALA A 42 13.01 50.77 14.11
N ILE A 43 14.23 50.81 13.58
CA ILE A 43 14.59 50.29 12.27
C ILE A 43 14.36 48.79 12.21
N GLY A 44 14.82 48.03 13.22
CA GLY A 44 14.59 46.59 13.31
C GLY A 44 13.10 46.22 13.27
N GLY A 45 12.27 46.95 14.05
CA GLY A 45 10.83 46.75 14.04
C GLY A 45 10.15 47.16 12.72
N ALA A 46 10.65 48.18 12.03
CA ALA A 46 10.17 48.51 10.71
C ALA A 46 10.56 47.46 9.64
N MET A 47 11.79 46.94 9.72
CA MET A 47 12.24 45.83 8.87
C MET A 47 11.41 44.56 9.08
N ASP A 48 11.04 44.26 10.32
CA ASP A 48 10.14 43.12 10.63
C ASP A 48 8.77 43.28 9.96
N ILE A 49 8.19 44.50 9.95
CA ILE A 49 6.92 44.80 9.27
C ILE A 49 7.06 44.57 7.76
N ILE A 50 8.17 45.01 7.15
CA ILE A 50 8.46 44.81 5.74
C ILE A 50 8.60 43.30 5.46
N ALA A 51 9.36 42.58 6.28
CA ALA A 51 9.58 41.16 6.13
C ALA A 51 8.28 40.34 6.22
N GLU A 52 7.41 40.69 7.18
CA GLU A 52 6.05 40.08 7.25
C GLU A 52 5.23 40.35 5.99
N SER A 53 5.22 41.63 5.52
CA SER A 53 4.48 42.01 4.31
C SER A 53 4.96 41.27 3.06
N ILE A 54 6.26 41.07 2.92
CA ILE A 54 6.85 40.26 1.83
C ILE A 54 6.46 38.78 1.98
N SER A 55 6.54 38.28 3.18
CA SER A 55 6.17 36.88 3.48
C SER A 55 4.70 36.57 3.23
N ASP A 56 3.80 37.51 3.47
CA ASP A 56 2.36 37.37 3.25
C ASP A 56 1.95 37.53 1.79
N ASN A 57 2.84 37.97 0.93
CA ASN A 57 2.56 38.15 -0.50
C ASN A 57 2.41 36.80 -1.21
N ALA A 58 1.18 36.45 -1.59
CA ALA A 58 0.85 35.20 -2.23
C ALA A 58 1.58 34.98 -3.59
N GLU A 59 1.79 36.02 -4.36
CA GLU A 59 2.50 35.96 -5.65
C GLU A 59 3.99 35.62 -5.44
N TYR A 60 4.62 36.24 -4.44
CA TYR A 60 6.00 35.93 -4.09
C TYR A 60 6.11 34.48 -3.62
N ARG A 61 5.28 34.06 -2.69
CA ARG A 61 5.27 32.66 -2.20
C ARG A 61 5.13 31.67 -3.34
N LYS A 62 4.17 31.89 -4.23
CA LYS A 62 3.95 31.01 -5.40
C LYS A 62 5.18 30.95 -6.29
N LYS A 63 5.79 32.10 -6.59
CA LYS A 63 6.96 32.17 -7.45
C LYS A 63 8.20 31.54 -6.82
N LEU A 64 8.45 31.83 -5.56
CA LEU A 64 9.58 31.26 -4.82
C LEU A 64 9.45 29.75 -4.66
N ARG A 65 8.24 29.25 -4.40
CA ARG A 65 7.96 27.81 -4.36
C ARG A 65 8.24 27.16 -5.71
N ASP A 66 7.79 27.75 -6.84
CA ASP A 66 8.07 27.24 -8.18
C ASP A 66 9.58 27.20 -8.48
N ILE A 67 10.30 28.26 -8.14
CA ILE A 67 11.76 28.29 -8.28
C ILE A 67 12.39 27.18 -7.45
N THR A 68 12.07 27.08 -6.15
CA THR A 68 12.65 26.09 -5.23
C THR A 68 12.33 24.67 -5.69
N PHE A 69 11.11 24.38 -6.12
CA PHE A 69 10.74 23.06 -6.62
C PHE A 69 11.53 22.65 -7.87
N ARG A 70 11.68 23.59 -8.83
CA ARG A 70 12.34 23.29 -10.12
C ARG A 70 13.86 23.24 -10.06
N THR A 71 14.47 24.06 -9.21
CA THR A 71 15.93 24.22 -9.16
C THR A 71 16.56 23.73 -7.88
N GLY A 72 15.76 23.51 -6.83
CA GLY A 72 16.22 23.04 -5.54
C GLY A 72 16.63 21.57 -5.58
N VAL A 73 17.50 21.21 -4.66
CA VAL A 73 18.07 19.88 -4.53
C VAL A 73 17.72 19.31 -3.15
N VAL A 74 17.15 18.11 -3.13
CA VAL A 74 17.00 17.34 -1.88
C VAL A 74 18.40 16.89 -1.47
N VAL A 75 18.77 17.22 -0.23
CA VAL A 75 20.05 16.85 0.37
C VAL A 75 19.78 15.96 1.57
N SER A 76 20.37 14.78 1.59
CA SER A 76 20.33 13.86 2.72
C SER A 76 21.75 13.65 3.25
N LYS A 77 21.92 13.69 4.56
CA LYS A 77 23.19 13.47 5.25
C LYS A 77 22.97 12.52 6.42
N ALA A 78 23.97 11.71 6.73
CA ALA A 78 23.97 10.92 7.96
C ALA A 78 23.97 11.82 9.19
N SER A 79 23.16 11.46 10.18
CA SER A 79 23.22 12.08 11.52
C SER A 79 24.49 11.65 12.26
N ASN A 80 24.93 10.41 12.04
CA ASN A 80 26.19 9.84 12.50
C ASN A 80 26.81 8.98 11.39
N LEU A 81 28.00 9.33 10.92
CA LEU A 81 28.71 8.63 9.83
C LEU A 81 29.25 7.25 10.23
N GLU A 82 29.43 6.99 11.54
CA GLU A 82 29.97 5.72 12.06
C GLU A 82 28.87 4.65 12.25
N GLU A 83 27.61 5.01 12.11
CA GLU A 83 26.48 4.11 12.30
C GLU A 83 26.21 3.33 11.00
N GLU A 84 26.40 2.02 11.02
CA GLU A 84 26.00 1.13 9.91
C GLU A 84 24.48 1.01 9.84
N SER A 85 23.89 1.28 8.69
CA SER A 85 22.45 1.15 8.48
C SER A 85 22.08 0.80 7.04
N VAL A 86 20.82 0.44 6.83
CA VAL A 86 20.28 0.21 5.46
C VAL A 86 20.17 1.48 4.63
N TYR A 87 20.47 2.65 5.21
CA TYR A 87 20.41 3.96 4.58
C TYR A 87 21.78 4.51 4.14
N GLU A 88 22.85 3.73 4.20
CA GLU A 88 24.22 4.18 3.85
C GLU A 88 24.31 4.87 2.49
N MET A 89 23.55 4.41 1.50
CA MET A 89 23.50 5.03 0.17
C MET A 89 22.92 6.46 0.18
N TYR A 90 22.33 6.90 1.29
CA TYR A 90 21.76 8.24 1.48
C TYR A 90 22.53 9.09 2.50
N TYR A 91 23.69 8.66 2.98
CA TYR A 91 24.51 9.39 3.95
C TYR A 91 25.15 10.66 3.39
N ASP A 92 25.38 10.70 2.10
CA ASP A 92 25.77 11.90 1.34
C ASP A 92 25.10 11.86 -0.02
N PHE A 93 23.80 12.19 -0.04
CA PHE A 93 22.97 12.04 -1.22
C PHE A 93 22.35 13.37 -1.62
N THR A 94 22.36 13.64 -2.93
CA THR A 94 21.73 14.83 -3.51
C THR A 94 20.99 14.47 -4.80
N GLU A 95 19.75 14.94 -4.93
CA GLU A 95 18.96 14.80 -6.16
C GLU A 95 18.02 15.98 -6.32
N GLY A 96 17.79 16.44 -7.57
CA GLY A 96 16.86 17.55 -7.84
C GLY A 96 15.45 17.26 -7.32
N ALA A 97 14.85 18.19 -6.58
CA ALA A 97 13.53 18.02 -5.98
C ALA A 97 12.45 17.61 -7.00
N ALA A 98 12.47 18.21 -8.19
CA ALA A 98 11.53 17.88 -9.27
C ALA A 98 11.79 16.51 -9.94
N LYS A 99 12.89 15.83 -9.63
CA LYS A 99 13.34 14.60 -10.31
C LYS A 99 13.49 13.41 -9.39
N ILE A 100 13.45 13.62 -8.09
CA ILE A 100 13.66 12.53 -7.12
C ILE A 100 12.67 11.38 -7.35
N ALA A 101 13.22 10.17 -7.39
CA ALA A 101 12.39 8.98 -7.57
C ALA A 101 11.57 8.68 -6.31
N PRO A 102 10.28 8.31 -6.42
CA PRO A 102 9.39 8.09 -5.28
C PRO A 102 9.93 7.13 -4.21
N HIS A 103 10.55 6.03 -4.63
CA HIS A 103 11.13 5.06 -3.69
C HIS A 103 12.32 5.61 -2.90
N ARG A 104 13.08 6.56 -3.47
CA ARG A 104 14.18 7.24 -2.78
C ARG A 104 13.65 8.24 -1.77
N ASP A 105 12.64 9.02 -2.14
CA ASP A 105 11.97 9.96 -1.23
C ASP A 105 11.40 9.21 -0.01
N LEU A 106 10.71 8.10 -0.21
CA LEU A 106 10.19 7.27 0.88
C LEU A 106 11.30 6.67 1.76
N ALA A 107 12.43 6.25 1.17
CA ALA A 107 13.57 5.73 1.93
C ALA A 107 14.20 6.83 2.80
N ILE A 108 14.40 8.01 2.24
CA ILE A 108 14.97 9.18 2.92
C ILE A 108 14.04 9.66 4.04
N ASP A 109 12.72 9.76 3.77
CA ASP A 109 11.70 10.15 4.76
C ASP A 109 11.67 9.17 5.95
N ARG A 110 11.82 7.88 5.69
CA ARG A 110 11.91 6.87 6.73
C ARG A 110 13.21 6.95 7.53
N GLY A 111 14.36 7.10 6.86
CA GLY A 111 15.66 7.27 7.53
C GLY A 111 15.72 8.51 8.43
N GLU A 112 15.04 9.59 8.02
CA GLU A 112 14.89 10.80 8.84
C GLU A 112 14.00 10.57 10.08
N LYS A 113 12.86 9.87 9.92
CA LYS A 113 12.00 9.48 11.04
C LYS A 113 12.72 8.59 12.06
N GLU A 114 13.59 7.71 11.58
CA GLU A 114 14.44 6.84 12.39
C GLU A 114 15.65 7.61 12.99
N LYS A 115 15.82 8.92 12.66
CA LYS A 115 16.90 9.81 13.11
C LYS A 115 18.29 9.40 12.61
N ILE A 116 18.38 8.57 11.61
CA ILE A 116 19.62 8.15 10.96
C ILE A 116 20.05 9.19 9.93
N LEU A 117 19.08 9.82 9.25
CA LEU A 117 19.32 10.84 8.25
C LEU A 117 18.84 12.22 8.72
N SER A 118 19.51 13.27 8.23
CA SER A 118 19.05 14.65 8.27
C SER A 118 18.80 15.11 6.84
N VAL A 119 17.58 15.61 6.58
CA VAL A 119 17.12 15.89 5.21
C VAL A 119 16.68 17.34 5.08
N SER A 120 17.10 17.99 3.99
CA SER A 120 16.76 19.37 3.69
C SER A 120 16.62 19.58 2.17
N ILE A 121 16.04 20.71 1.78
CA ILE A 121 16.06 21.17 0.39
C ILE A 121 17.01 22.36 0.29
N ALA A 122 18.09 22.22 -0.48
CA ALA A 122 18.99 23.30 -0.83
C ALA A 122 18.39 24.09 -2.01
N PRO A 123 17.87 25.30 -1.79
CA PRO A 123 17.30 26.12 -2.86
C PRO A 123 18.40 26.85 -3.65
N ASP A 124 18.09 27.26 -4.87
CA ASP A 124 18.88 28.23 -5.63
C ASP A 124 18.69 29.64 -5.03
N THR A 125 19.41 29.92 -3.94
CA THR A 125 19.27 31.13 -3.15
C THR A 125 19.64 32.39 -3.98
N GLU A 126 20.61 32.29 -4.89
CA GLU A 126 21.01 33.42 -5.73
C GLU A 126 19.86 33.87 -6.65
N ARG A 127 19.22 32.93 -7.30
CA ARG A 127 18.08 33.17 -8.17
C ARG A 127 16.87 33.70 -7.41
N ILE A 128 16.63 33.20 -6.23
CA ILE A 128 15.55 33.65 -5.34
C ILE A 128 15.78 35.08 -4.90
N MET A 129 16.98 35.39 -4.39
CA MET A 129 17.31 36.73 -3.93
C MET A 129 17.28 37.73 -5.07
N LYS A 130 17.79 37.39 -6.25
CA LYS A 130 17.71 38.24 -7.44
C LYS A 130 16.26 38.54 -7.85
N TYR A 131 15.36 37.59 -7.71
CA TYR A 131 13.93 37.80 -7.97
C TYR A 131 13.32 38.76 -6.94
N LEU A 132 13.52 38.53 -5.65
CA LEU A 132 12.95 39.35 -4.57
C LEU A 132 13.49 40.76 -4.59
N SER A 133 14.83 40.95 -4.76
CA SER A 133 15.45 42.29 -4.83
C SER A 133 14.92 43.11 -5.99
N ARG A 134 14.62 42.46 -7.12
CA ARG A 134 14.01 43.18 -8.25
C ARG A 134 12.54 43.50 -8.01
N ALA A 135 11.79 42.59 -7.35
CA ALA A 135 10.36 42.76 -7.10
C ALA A 135 10.08 43.84 -6.05
N GLU A 136 10.99 44.03 -5.08
CA GLU A 136 10.91 45.07 -4.04
C GLU A 136 11.74 46.33 -4.36
N ASP A 137 12.43 46.36 -5.51
CA ASP A 137 13.34 47.44 -5.89
C ASP A 137 14.38 47.82 -4.79
N SER A 138 14.91 46.78 -4.13
CA SER A 138 15.75 46.92 -2.94
C SER A 138 17.23 47.21 -3.24
N GLY A 139 17.62 47.24 -4.51
CA GLY A 139 19.01 47.40 -4.93
C GLY A 139 19.62 48.69 -4.47
N GLY A 140 20.67 48.61 -3.62
CA GLY A 140 21.37 49.77 -3.08
C GLY A 140 20.74 50.38 -1.82
N HIS A 141 19.69 49.81 -1.26
CA HIS A 141 19.02 50.23 -0.02
C HIS A 141 19.28 49.23 1.09
N LYS A 142 20.27 49.47 1.93
CA LYS A 142 20.80 48.57 2.97
C LYS A 142 19.69 47.93 3.84
N TYR A 143 18.77 48.74 4.38
CA TYR A 143 17.72 48.26 5.29
C TYR A 143 16.63 47.47 4.56
N LEU A 144 16.30 47.87 3.33
CA LEU A 144 15.33 47.11 2.52
C LEU A 144 15.92 45.77 2.04
N GLU A 145 17.19 45.74 1.61
CA GLU A 145 17.89 44.49 1.28
C GLU A 145 17.95 43.54 2.48
N ALA A 146 18.23 44.04 3.66
CA ALA A 146 18.27 43.24 4.89
C ALA A 146 16.88 42.70 5.24
N ALA A 147 15.82 43.51 5.09
CA ALA A 147 14.45 43.07 5.32
C ALA A 147 14.00 41.96 4.32
N VAL A 148 14.38 42.09 3.03
CA VAL A 148 14.14 41.07 1.99
C VAL A 148 14.86 39.78 2.33
N GLN A 149 16.14 39.85 2.77
CA GLN A 149 16.88 38.65 3.16
C GLN A 149 16.28 37.96 4.38
N ASP A 150 15.85 38.73 5.39
CA ASP A 150 15.22 38.24 6.58
C ASP A 150 13.85 37.57 6.25
N ALA A 151 13.01 38.23 5.45
CA ALA A 151 11.75 37.72 4.97
C ALA A 151 11.93 36.33 4.36
N TYR A 152 12.91 36.16 3.48
CA TYR A 152 13.19 34.88 2.85
C TYR A 152 13.71 33.85 3.85
N LYS A 153 14.81 34.15 4.54
CA LYS A 153 15.50 33.16 5.39
C LYS A 153 14.68 32.71 6.59
N ARG A 154 14.01 33.64 7.27
CA ARG A 154 13.30 33.40 8.51
C ARG A 154 11.85 32.95 8.30
N LEU A 155 11.14 33.57 7.36
CA LEU A 155 9.69 33.41 7.22
C LEU A 155 9.31 32.51 6.03
N ILE A 156 9.94 32.71 4.87
CA ILE A 156 9.49 32.03 3.63
C ILE A 156 10.16 30.67 3.42
N ALA A 157 11.49 30.61 3.47
CA ALA A 157 12.24 29.40 3.12
C ALA A 157 11.84 28.17 3.95
N PRO A 158 11.71 28.23 5.31
CA PRO A 158 11.35 27.06 6.10
C PRO A 158 9.93 26.55 5.80
N SER A 159 9.04 27.45 5.41
CA SER A 159 7.67 27.12 5.08
C SER A 159 7.56 26.48 3.69
N ILE A 160 8.26 27.00 2.70
CA ILE A 160 8.31 26.44 1.34
C ILE A 160 9.00 25.08 1.34
N GLU A 161 10.10 24.93 2.07
CA GLU A 161 10.80 23.65 2.21
C GLU A 161 9.86 22.57 2.74
N ARG A 162 9.16 22.86 3.83
CA ARG A 162 8.20 21.93 4.45
C ARG A 162 7.05 21.56 3.50
N GLU A 163 6.53 22.55 2.77
CA GLU A 163 5.47 22.37 1.79
C GLU A 163 5.92 21.43 0.65
N ILE A 164 7.09 21.68 0.07
CA ILE A 164 7.64 20.88 -1.02
C ILE A 164 7.94 19.47 -0.54
N ARG A 165 8.56 19.30 0.63
CA ARG A 165 8.83 17.98 1.19
C ARG A 165 7.54 17.17 1.41
N ASN A 166 6.52 17.79 1.99
CA ASN A 166 5.23 17.15 2.15
C ASN A 166 4.62 16.72 0.82
N GLU A 167 4.70 17.58 -0.21
CA GLU A 167 4.18 17.23 -1.54
C GLU A 167 4.95 16.07 -2.18
N LEU A 168 6.28 16.06 -2.10
CA LEU A 168 7.10 14.96 -2.60
C LEU A 168 6.72 13.64 -1.94
N THR A 169 6.63 13.63 -0.61
CA THR A 169 6.27 12.45 0.17
C THR A 169 4.84 11.96 -0.13
N GLU A 170 3.85 12.86 -0.23
CA GLU A 170 2.48 12.44 -0.57
C GLU A 170 2.38 11.89 -2.01
N ASN A 171 3.06 12.51 -2.96
CA ASN A 171 3.14 12.00 -4.34
C ASN A 171 3.82 10.62 -4.39
N ALA A 172 4.91 10.44 -3.63
CA ALA A 172 5.62 9.17 -3.54
C ALA A 172 4.74 8.07 -2.91
N ARG A 173 3.96 8.39 -1.89
CA ARG A 173 3.00 7.49 -1.24
C ARG A 173 1.89 7.05 -2.19
N GLU A 174 1.26 7.97 -2.92
CA GLU A 174 0.21 7.61 -3.88
C GLU A 174 0.74 6.73 -5.03
N GLN A 175 1.95 6.99 -5.51
CA GLN A 175 2.59 6.13 -6.51
C GLN A 175 2.90 4.74 -5.95
N ALA A 176 3.39 4.64 -4.70
CA ALA A 176 3.62 3.37 -4.04
C ALA A 176 2.31 2.58 -3.84
N ILE A 177 1.22 3.23 -3.42
CA ILE A 177 -0.11 2.62 -3.33
C ILE A 177 -0.56 2.09 -4.71
N GLY A 178 -0.31 2.83 -5.79
CA GLY A 178 -0.57 2.37 -7.16
C GLY A 178 0.17 1.07 -7.50
N LEU A 179 1.45 0.96 -7.12
CA LEU A 179 2.24 -0.26 -7.28
C LEU A 179 1.69 -1.41 -6.41
N PHE A 180 1.33 -1.13 -5.16
CA PHE A 180 0.75 -2.13 -4.25
C PHE A 180 -0.56 -2.70 -4.79
N LYS A 181 -1.42 -1.86 -5.38
CA LYS A 181 -2.64 -2.29 -6.10
C LYS A 181 -2.32 -3.30 -7.20
N THR A 182 -1.32 -2.99 -8.02
CA THR A 182 -0.88 -3.87 -9.12
C THR A 182 -0.35 -5.20 -8.58
N ASN A 183 0.50 -5.16 -7.55
CA ASN A 183 1.07 -6.35 -6.94
C ASN A 183 -0.01 -7.23 -6.30
N LEU A 184 -0.96 -6.62 -5.57
CA LEU A 184 -2.09 -7.35 -4.99
C LEU A 184 -2.95 -8.00 -6.07
N ARG A 185 -3.29 -7.26 -7.14
CA ARG A 185 -4.04 -7.82 -8.26
C ARG A 185 -3.35 -9.04 -8.86
N ASN A 186 -2.03 -8.95 -9.09
CA ASN A 186 -1.25 -10.06 -9.64
C ASN A 186 -1.28 -11.29 -8.71
N LEU A 187 -1.25 -11.10 -7.40
CA LEU A 187 -1.39 -12.20 -6.43
C LEU A 187 -2.78 -12.83 -6.47
N LEU A 188 -3.83 -12.03 -6.51
CA LEU A 188 -5.22 -12.50 -6.53
C LEU A 188 -5.56 -13.24 -7.83
N MET A 189 -5.00 -12.80 -8.94
CA MET A 189 -5.30 -13.29 -10.30
C MET A 189 -4.30 -14.35 -10.78
N GLN A 190 -3.52 -14.96 -9.88
CA GLN A 190 -2.63 -16.07 -10.25
C GLN A 190 -3.45 -17.23 -10.83
N PRO A 191 -2.91 -17.93 -11.86
CA PRO A 191 -3.55 -19.12 -12.39
C PRO A 191 -3.75 -20.18 -11.31
N LEU A 192 -4.95 -20.73 -11.24
CA LEU A 192 -5.30 -21.76 -10.28
C LEU A 192 -5.02 -23.17 -10.83
N ILE A 193 -4.70 -24.11 -9.94
CA ILE A 193 -4.45 -25.51 -10.27
C ILE A 193 -5.51 -26.36 -9.57
N LYS A 194 -6.60 -26.64 -10.28
CA LYS A 194 -7.74 -27.39 -9.75
C LYS A 194 -7.48 -28.90 -9.67
N ASP A 195 -8.27 -29.56 -8.84
CA ASP A 195 -8.40 -31.02 -8.77
C ASP A 195 -7.07 -31.75 -8.50
N LYS A 196 -6.15 -31.12 -7.74
CA LYS A 196 -4.86 -31.69 -7.36
C LYS A 196 -4.75 -31.87 -5.86
N VAL A 197 -4.16 -32.99 -5.45
CA VAL A 197 -3.76 -33.19 -4.05
C VAL A 197 -2.44 -32.45 -3.81
N VAL A 198 -2.45 -31.56 -2.82
CA VAL A 198 -1.32 -30.64 -2.57
C VAL A 198 -0.79 -30.79 -1.15
N ILE A 199 0.53 -30.91 -1.02
CA ILE A 199 1.23 -30.68 0.26
C ILE A 199 1.62 -29.20 0.34
N GLY A 200 1.19 -28.51 1.39
CA GLY A 200 1.69 -27.18 1.75
C GLY A 200 2.80 -27.30 2.79
N LEU A 201 3.88 -26.60 2.56
CA LEU A 201 5.01 -26.49 3.47
C LEU A 201 5.13 -25.04 3.92
N ASP A 202 5.07 -24.81 5.24
CA ASP A 202 5.35 -23.53 5.88
C ASP A 202 6.74 -23.60 6.54
N PRO A 203 7.79 -23.09 5.88
CA PRO A 203 9.17 -23.26 6.31
C PRO A 203 9.49 -22.53 7.62
N GLY A 204 10.35 -23.11 8.45
CA GLY A 204 10.83 -22.46 9.67
C GLY A 204 12.07 -23.15 10.23
N TYR A 205 13.07 -22.35 10.67
CA TYR A 205 14.31 -22.89 11.22
C TYR A 205 14.13 -23.54 12.60
N ARG A 206 13.60 -22.80 13.58
CA ARG A 206 13.55 -23.25 14.98
C ARG A 206 12.38 -24.20 15.26
N THR A 207 11.23 -23.90 14.71
CA THR A 207 9.98 -24.61 15.00
C THR A 207 9.69 -25.75 14.00
N GLY A 208 10.62 -26.02 13.09
CA GLY A 208 10.46 -26.95 12.00
C GLY A 208 9.56 -26.41 10.87
N CYS A 209 9.56 -27.12 9.77
CA CYS A 209 8.65 -26.85 8.64
C CYS A 209 7.33 -27.58 8.87
N LYS A 210 6.22 -26.84 8.85
CA LYS A 210 4.87 -27.39 9.03
C LYS A 210 4.36 -27.93 7.72
N VAL A 211 3.64 -29.01 7.80
CA VAL A 211 3.11 -29.76 6.66
C VAL A 211 1.60 -29.82 6.74
N GLY A 212 0.91 -29.47 5.66
CA GLY A 212 -0.52 -29.66 5.51
C GLY A 212 -0.83 -30.35 4.19
N VAL A 213 -1.60 -31.41 4.18
CA VAL A 213 -2.03 -32.12 2.97
C VAL A 213 -3.50 -31.82 2.72
N VAL A 214 -3.83 -31.37 1.51
CA VAL A 214 -5.22 -31.11 1.10
C VAL A 214 -5.55 -31.88 -0.17
N ASP A 215 -6.80 -32.34 -0.27
CA ASP A 215 -7.32 -32.96 -1.50
C ASP A 215 -7.65 -31.89 -2.57
N GLY A 216 -8.11 -32.34 -3.73
CA GLY A 216 -8.47 -31.46 -4.86
C GLY A 216 -9.59 -30.45 -4.56
N THR A 217 -10.36 -30.65 -3.48
CA THR A 217 -11.41 -29.74 -3.01
C THR A 217 -10.92 -28.76 -1.93
N GLY A 218 -9.67 -28.89 -1.49
CA GLY A 218 -9.09 -28.14 -0.38
C GLY A 218 -9.41 -28.71 1.00
N LYS A 219 -10.03 -29.90 1.12
CA LYS A 219 -10.24 -30.57 2.39
C LYS A 219 -8.91 -31.08 2.95
N VAL A 220 -8.68 -30.89 4.24
CA VAL A 220 -7.46 -31.37 4.91
C VAL A 220 -7.52 -32.91 5.05
N LEU A 221 -6.45 -33.54 4.58
CA LEU A 221 -6.27 -35.02 4.67
C LEU A 221 -5.29 -35.36 5.79
N ASP A 222 -4.22 -34.59 5.97
CA ASP A 222 -3.18 -34.88 6.95
C ASP A 222 -2.41 -33.62 7.34
N THR A 223 -1.74 -33.66 8.49
CA THR A 223 -0.86 -32.59 8.95
C THR A 223 0.39 -33.15 9.61
N GLY A 224 1.48 -32.39 9.67
CA GLY A 224 2.70 -32.82 10.32
C GLY A 224 3.70 -31.69 10.52
N VAL A 225 4.83 -32.02 11.12
CA VAL A 225 5.98 -31.13 11.28
C VAL A 225 7.24 -31.89 10.90
N ILE A 226 8.12 -31.29 10.11
CA ILE A 226 9.41 -31.85 9.72
C ILE A 226 10.56 -30.91 10.11
N TYR A 227 11.69 -31.48 10.47
CA TYR A 227 12.89 -30.75 10.83
C TYR A 227 14.00 -31.05 9.84
N ILE A 228 14.31 -30.11 8.96
CA ILE A 228 15.23 -30.29 7.85
C ILE A 228 16.63 -29.68 8.08
N THR A 229 16.74 -28.77 9.05
CA THR A 229 17.97 -28.00 9.33
C THR A 229 18.65 -28.34 10.65
N HIS A 230 18.13 -29.28 11.44
CA HIS A 230 18.60 -29.55 12.82
C HIS A 230 19.67 -30.66 12.89
N SER A 231 19.36 -31.86 12.43
CA SER A 231 20.29 -33.01 12.43
C SER A 231 20.01 -33.97 11.27
N GLU A 232 21.02 -34.79 10.90
CA GLU A 232 20.85 -35.81 9.84
C GLU A 232 19.77 -36.85 10.19
N ALA A 233 19.62 -37.19 11.47
CA ALA A 233 18.57 -38.12 11.91
C ALA A 233 17.18 -37.52 11.69
N GLN A 234 16.99 -36.24 12.00
CA GLN A 234 15.74 -35.54 11.80
C GLN A 234 15.46 -35.29 10.31
N LYS A 235 16.50 -35.01 9.49
CA LYS A 235 16.36 -34.91 8.04
C LYS A 235 15.88 -36.22 7.44
N LYS A 236 16.43 -37.37 7.85
CA LYS A 236 15.97 -38.70 7.41
C LYS A 236 14.52 -39.02 7.86
N ALA A 237 14.18 -38.60 9.07
CA ALA A 237 12.78 -38.74 9.55
C ALA A 237 11.82 -37.89 8.71
N ALA A 238 12.22 -36.64 8.37
CA ALA A 238 11.47 -35.77 7.48
C ALA A 238 11.29 -36.36 6.07
N GLU A 239 12.34 -36.98 5.50
CA GLU A 239 12.25 -37.69 4.22
C GLU A 239 11.24 -38.81 4.28
N SER A 240 11.30 -39.65 5.33
CA SER A 240 10.40 -40.81 5.50
C SER A 240 8.96 -40.35 5.64
N LEU A 241 8.71 -39.26 6.41
CA LEU A 241 7.37 -38.70 6.61
C LEU A 241 6.80 -38.17 5.30
N LEU A 242 7.55 -37.34 4.57
CA LEU A 242 7.07 -36.76 3.30
C LEU A 242 6.83 -37.86 2.24
N LYS A 243 7.75 -38.82 2.09
CA LYS A 243 7.52 -39.99 1.21
C LYS A 243 6.25 -40.75 1.57
N GLY A 244 6.03 -40.96 2.87
CA GLY A 244 4.83 -41.58 3.36
C GLY A 244 3.55 -40.83 3.00
N LEU A 245 3.54 -39.52 3.19
CA LEU A 245 2.40 -38.65 2.83
C LEU A 245 2.16 -38.63 1.31
N ILE A 246 3.22 -38.48 0.51
CA ILE A 246 3.14 -38.48 -0.95
C ILE A 246 2.48 -39.77 -1.45
N ASN A 247 2.92 -40.94 -0.98
CA ASN A 247 2.41 -42.23 -1.42
C ASN A 247 1.00 -42.50 -0.88
N ARG A 248 0.73 -42.16 0.39
CA ARG A 248 -0.58 -42.41 1.04
C ARG A 248 -1.70 -41.63 0.37
N HIS A 249 -1.44 -40.37 0.02
CA HIS A 249 -2.48 -39.46 -0.48
C HIS A 249 -2.40 -39.23 -2.00
N ASN A 250 -1.51 -39.94 -2.71
CA ASN A 250 -1.27 -39.72 -4.15
C ASN A 250 -1.07 -38.23 -4.49
N VAL A 251 -0.13 -37.60 -3.81
CA VAL A 251 0.13 -36.17 -3.95
C VAL A 251 0.61 -35.82 -5.35
N ASP A 252 0.04 -34.77 -5.93
CA ASP A 252 0.43 -34.25 -7.24
C ASP A 252 1.48 -33.11 -7.14
N LEU A 253 1.33 -32.26 -6.12
CA LEU A 253 2.11 -31.00 -5.99
C LEU A 253 2.57 -30.76 -4.56
N ILE A 254 3.72 -30.09 -4.43
CA ILE A 254 4.22 -29.55 -3.17
C ILE A 254 4.33 -28.03 -3.30
N SER A 255 3.61 -27.33 -2.45
CA SER A 255 3.61 -25.85 -2.32
C SER A 255 4.53 -25.44 -1.18
N ILE A 256 5.60 -24.72 -1.48
CA ILE A 256 6.58 -24.28 -0.48
C ILE A 256 6.40 -22.77 -0.27
N GLY A 257 6.12 -22.35 0.95
CA GLY A 257 6.08 -20.93 1.31
C GLY A 257 7.44 -20.23 1.04
N ASN A 258 7.39 -18.96 0.62
CA ASN A 258 8.58 -18.20 0.26
C ASN A 258 9.22 -17.40 1.43
N GLY A 259 8.89 -17.72 2.66
CA GLY A 259 9.42 -17.06 3.84
C GLY A 259 10.78 -17.60 4.30
N THR A 260 11.00 -17.49 5.61
CA THR A 260 12.26 -17.93 6.26
C THR A 260 12.48 -19.43 6.03
N ALA A 261 13.71 -19.84 5.69
CA ALA A 261 14.10 -21.23 5.37
C ALA A 261 13.44 -21.83 4.10
N SER A 262 12.87 -21.00 3.24
CA SER A 262 12.27 -21.44 1.97
C SER A 262 13.29 -22.12 1.05
N LYS A 263 14.49 -21.56 0.93
CA LYS A 263 15.55 -22.08 0.07
C LYS A 263 16.05 -23.45 0.53
N GLU A 264 16.25 -23.63 1.82
CA GLU A 264 16.66 -24.91 2.40
C GLU A 264 15.56 -25.96 2.22
N THR A 265 14.32 -25.55 2.37
CA THR A 265 13.15 -26.44 2.14
C THR A 265 13.04 -26.82 0.67
N GLU A 266 13.27 -25.90 -0.25
CA GLU A 266 13.30 -26.18 -1.70
C GLU A 266 14.38 -27.20 -2.05
N ILE A 267 15.59 -27.00 -1.56
CA ILE A 267 16.72 -27.92 -1.80
C ILE A 267 16.38 -29.32 -1.27
N PHE A 268 15.85 -29.39 -0.03
CA PHE A 268 15.44 -30.65 0.59
C PHE A 268 14.36 -31.38 -0.24
N VAL A 269 13.32 -30.67 -0.66
CA VAL A 269 12.25 -31.27 -1.50
C VAL A 269 12.79 -31.72 -2.86
N ALA A 270 13.65 -30.93 -3.49
CA ALA A 270 14.26 -31.30 -4.77
C ALA A 270 15.14 -32.57 -4.66
N GLU A 271 15.95 -32.70 -3.59
CA GLU A 271 16.73 -33.89 -3.28
C GLU A 271 15.82 -35.10 -3.01
N LEU A 272 14.79 -34.93 -2.20
CA LEU A 272 13.79 -35.97 -1.88
C LEU A 272 13.16 -36.54 -3.17
N LEU A 273 12.67 -35.70 -4.06
CA LEU A 273 12.00 -36.12 -5.29
C LEU A 273 12.95 -36.87 -6.23
N LYS A 274 14.25 -36.54 -6.26
CA LYS A 274 15.27 -37.30 -7.00
C LYS A 274 15.43 -38.73 -6.49
N THR A 275 15.16 -38.98 -5.21
CA THR A 275 15.22 -40.33 -4.62
C THR A 275 13.95 -41.15 -4.86
N MET A 276 12.94 -40.61 -5.53
CA MET A 276 11.66 -41.27 -5.84
C MET A 276 11.54 -41.50 -7.36
N PRO A 277 12.15 -42.55 -7.90
CA PRO A 277 12.14 -42.81 -9.33
C PRO A 277 10.72 -43.04 -9.85
N GLY A 278 10.36 -42.38 -10.95
CA GLY A 278 9.03 -42.47 -11.57
C GLY A 278 7.96 -41.59 -10.93
N THR A 279 8.30 -40.78 -9.91
CA THR A 279 7.33 -39.83 -9.35
C THR A 279 6.97 -38.74 -10.38
N LYS A 280 5.69 -38.38 -10.42
CA LYS A 280 5.15 -37.26 -11.20
C LYS A 280 4.95 -36.01 -10.35
N VAL A 281 5.26 -36.09 -9.06
CA VAL A 281 5.12 -34.96 -8.12
C VAL A 281 6.03 -33.81 -8.55
N LYS A 282 5.47 -32.62 -8.59
CA LYS A 282 6.20 -31.37 -8.84
C LYS A 282 6.15 -30.49 -7.60
N TYR A 283 7.04 -29.50 -7.51
CA TYR A 283 6.97 -28.49 -6.48
C TYR A 283 7.01 -27.08 -7.08
N LEU A 284 6.54 -26.13 -6.32
CA LEU A 284 6.63 -24.71 -6.65
C LEU A 284 6.73 -23.88 -5.37
N ILE A 285 7.33 -22.70 -5.51
CA ILE A 285 7.40 -21.70 -4.44
C ILE A 285 6.14 -20.86 -4.50
N THR A 286 5.46 -20.74 -3.36
CA THR A 286 4.19 -20.01 -3.22
C THR A 286 4.39 -18.79 -2.34
N ASN A 287 3.82 -17.67 -2.72
CA ASN A 287 3.82 -16.47 -1.88
C ASN A 287 2.98 -16.72 -0.62
N GLU A 288 3.62 -16.67 0.56
CA GLU A 288 2.97 -16.90 1.85
C GLU A 288 2.48 -15.61 2.54
N ALA A 289 2.59 -14.44 1.88
CA ALA A 289 2.21 -13.16 2.45
C ALA A 289 0.83 -13.23 3.11
N GLY A 290 0.74 -12.78 4.35
CA GLY A 290 -0.47 -12.80 5.16
C GLY A 290 -0.92 -14.18 5.69
N ALA A 291 -0.22 -15.29 5.39
CA ALA A 291 -0.59 -16.62 5.91
C ALA A 291 -0.58 -16.66 7.44
N SER A 292 0.39 -16.04 8.08
CA SER A 292 0.48 -15.91 9.54
C SER A 292 -0.69 -15.11 10.13
N VAL A 293 -1.13 -14.05 9.44
CA VAL A 293 -2.27 -13.23 9.87
C VAL A 293 -3.57 -14.04 9.77
N TYR A 294 -3.75 -14.74 8.65
CA TYR A 294 -4.91 -15.64 8.49
C TYR A 294 -4.94 -16.72 9.56
N SER A 295 -3.85 -17.47 9.74
CA SER A 295 -3.80 -18.61 10.65
C SER A 295 -4.11 -18.25 12.11
N ALA A 296 -3.77 -17.03 12.53
CA ALA A 296 -4.09 -16.48 13.85
C ALA A 296 -5.49 -15.83 13.94
N SER A 297 -6.22 -15.71 12.84
CA SER A 297 -7.52 -15.05 12.79
C SER A 297 -8.63 -15.89 13.41
N LYS A 298 -9.70 -15.21 13.85
CA LYS A 298 -10.94 -15.86 14.29
C LYS A 298 -11.56 -16.73 13.19
N LEU A 299 -11.49 -16.25 11.94
CA LEU A 299 -12.00 -16.99 10.78
C LEU A 299 -11.29 -18.35 10.62
N ALA A 300 -9.95 -18.37 10.71
CA ALA A 300 -9.19 -19.61 10.62
C ALA A 300 -9.46 -20.55 11.80
N ALA A 301 -9.72 -19.99 13.00
CA ALA A 301 -10.12 -20.79 14.17
C ALA A 301 -11.51 -21.42 14.00
N GLU A 302 -12.44 -20.72 13.39
CA GLU A 302 -13.77 -21.24 13.06
C GLU A 302 -13.72 -22.27 11.92
N GLU A 303 -12.87 -22.06 10.91
CA GLU A 303 -12.69 -22.97 9.77
C GLU A 303 -11.96 -24.26 10.17
N PHE A 304 -11.00 -24.17 11.09
CA PHE A 304 -10.15 -25.25 11.54
C PHE A 304 -10.02 -25.28 13.08
N PRO A 305 -11.07 -25.65 13.81
CA PRO A 305 -11.04 -25.63 15.27
C PRO A 305 -10.04 -26.62 15.88
N ASP A 306 -9.80 -27.76 15.20
CA ASP A 306 -8.95 -28.86 15.67
C ASP A 306 -7.46 -28.69 15.34
N PHE A 307 -7.09 -27.66 14.54
CA PHE A 307 -5.72 -27.42 14.14
C PHE A 307 -5.13 -26.18 14.83
N ASP A 308 -3.84 -26.24 15.12
CA ASP A 308 -3.13 -25.11 15.66
C ASP A 308 -2.81 -24.03 14.59
N VAL A 309 -2.32 -22.87 15.03
CA VAL A 309 -2.00 -21.73 14.16
C VAL A 309 -1.00 -22.13 13.07
N THR A 310 -0.04 -22.99 13.39
CA THR A 310 1.05 -23.34 12.46
C THR A 310 0.55 -24.34 11.40
N GLN A 311 -0.31 -25.25 11.77
CA GLN A 311 -0.96 -26.18 10.83
C GLN A 311 -1.89 -25.44 9.86
N ARG A 312 -2.67 -24.49 10.36
CA ARG A 312 -3.55 -23.63 9.52
C ARG A 312 -2.76 -22.85 8.47
N SER A 313 -1.54 -22.40 8.79
CA SER A 313 -0.67 -21.71 7.83
C SER A 313 -0.26 -22.63 6.69
N ALA A 314 0.23 -23.83 6.98
CA ALA A 314 0.61 -24.81 5.95
C ALA A 314 -0.57 -25.21 5.06
N ILE A 315 -1.77 -25.39 5.64
CA ILE A 315 -3.01 -25.67 4.91
C ILE A 315 -3.35 -24.50 3.96
N SER A 316 -3.24 -23.25 4.43
CA SER A 316 -3.49 -22.09 3.59
C SER A 316 -2.51 -21.99 2.43
N ILE A 317 -1.21 -22.28 2.65
CA ILE A 317 -0.19 -22.32 1.59
C ILE A 317 -0.53 -23.38 0.53
N ALA A 318 -1.03 -24.54 0.93
CA ALA A 318 -1.49 -25.57 -0.01
C ALA A 318 -2.68 -25.08 -0.86
N ARG A 319 -3.70 -24.50 -0.21
CA ARG A 319 -4.92 -24.04 -0.87
C ARG A 319 -4.70 -22.86 -1.80
N ARG A 320 -3.67 -22.01 -1.56
CA ARG A 320 -3.33 -20.88 -2.44
C ARG A 320 -2.99 -21.28 -3.86
N ILE A 321 -2.50 -22.48 -4.09
CA ILE A 321 -2.26 -22.98 -5.44
C ILE A 321 -3.58 -23.37 -6.10
N GLN A 322 -4.49 -23.95 -5.32
CA GLN A 322 -5.77 -24.44 -5.83
C GLN A 322 -6.70 -23.30 -6.19
N ASP A 323 -6.82 -22.29 -5.31
CA ASP A 323 -7.61 -21.07 -5.54
C ASP A 323 -7.00 -19.89 -4.79
N PRO A 324 -6.10 -19.14 -5.42
CA PRO A 324 -5.45 -17.97 -4.82
C PRO A 324 -6.45 -16.91 -4.35
N LEU A 325 -7.48 -16.65 -5.15
CA LEU A 325 -8.47 -15.63 -4.86
C LEU A 325 -9.29 -16.02 -3.61
N ALA A 326 -9.82 -17.25 -3.57
CA ALA A 326 -10.63 -17.73 -2.44
C ALA A 326 -9.86 -17.75 -1.10
N GLU A 327 -8.55 -18.01 -1.13
CA GLU A 327 -7.71 -17.97 0.07
C GLU A 327 -7.31 -16.56 0.49
N LEU A 328 -6.87 -15.72 -0.46
CA LEU A 328 -6.36 -14.39 -0.16
C LEU A 328 -7.44 -13.42 0.31
N VAL A 329 -8.68 -13.57 -0.12
CA VAL A 329 -9.81 -12.74 0.37
C VAL A 329 -10.16 -12.97 1.85
N LYS A 330 -9.66 -14.04 2.47
CA LYS A 330 -9.78 -14.30 3.90
C LYS A 330 -8.88 -13.41 4.75
N ILE A 331 -7.92 -12.73 4.13
CA ILE A 331 -6.91 -11.87 4.75
C ILE A 331 -7.30 -10.42 4.51
N GLU A 332 -7.16 -9.58 5.53
CA GLU A 332 -7.31 -8.15 5.33
C GLU A 332 -6.29 -7.64 4.32
N PRO A 333 -6.68 -6.96 3.22
CA PRO A 333 -5.78 -6.66 2.10
C PRO A 333 -4.50 -5.91 2.51
N LYS A 334 -4.58 -5.00 3.49
CA LYS A 334 -3.40 -4.28 4.01
C LYS A 334 -2.44 -5.17 4.82
N ALA A 335 -2.86 -6.37 5.26
CA ALA A 335 -2.00 -7.33 5.94
C ALA A 335 -1.24 -8.24 4.96
N ILE A 336 -1.56 -8.18 3.67
CA ILE A 336 -0.81 -8.84 2.61
C ILE A 336 0.38 -7.96 2.27
N GLY A 337 1.60 -8.47 2.44
CA GLY A 337 2.83 -7.75 2.06
C GLY A 337 2.95 -7.64 0.54
N VAL A 338 2.66 -6.48 -0.01
CA VAL A 338 2.66 -6.22 -1.46
C VAL A 338 3.72 -5.19 -1.89
N GLY A 339 4.48 -4.64 -0.94
CA GLY A 339 5.57 -3.71 -1.25
C GLY A 339 6.28 -3.15 -0.03
N GLN A 340 7.41 -2.49 -0.29
CA GLN A 340 8.19 -1.81 0.74
C GLN A 340 7.47 -0.54 1.21
N TYR A 341 7.75 -0.12 2.45
CA TYR A 341 7.17 1.09 3.07
C TYR A 341 5.65 1.08 3.24
N GLN A 342 5.00 -0.08 3.10
CA GLN A 342 3.54 -0.22 3.25
C GLN A 342 3.03 0.30 4.60
N HIS A 343 3.81 0.14 5.67
CA HIS A 343 3.49 0.64 7.02
C HIS A 343 3.61 2.16 7.16
N ASP A 344 4.35 2.83 6.27
CA ASP A 344 4.54 4.28 6.28
C ASP A 344 3.43 5.04 5.54
N MET A 345 2.53 4.31 4.90
CA MET A 345 1.38 4.89 4.18
C MET A 345 0.27 5.30 5.14
N ASN A 346 -0.61 6.19 4.68
CA ASN A 346 -1.88 6.43 5.37
C ASN A 346 -2.71 5.14 5.35
N GLN A 347 -2.89 4.51 6.50
CA GLN A 347 -3.53 3.19 6.64
C GLN A 347 -4.99 3.15 6.19
N LYS A 348 -5.72 4.26 6.31
CA LYS A 348 -7.10 4.37 5.82
C LYS A 348 -7.11 4.37 4.29
N ARG A 349 -6.31 5.23 3.67
CA ARG A 349 -6.18 5.33 2.22
C ARG A 349 -5.69 4.01 1.60
N LEU A 350 -4.73 3.35 2.24
CA LEU A 350 -4.23 2.04 1.83
C LEU A 350 -5.33 0.97 1.88
N SER A 351 -6.09 0.89 2.98
CA SER A 351 -7.20 -0.06 3.12
C SER A 351 -8.27 0.14 2.06
N GLU A 352 -8.66 1.38 1.78
CA GLU A 352 -9.62 1.70 0.72
C GLU A 352 -9.10 1.29 -0.67
N ALA A 353 -7.84 1.63 -0.96
CA ALA A 353 -7.23 1.34 -2.26
C ALA A 353 -7.09 -0.17 -2.51
N LEU A 354 -6.60 -0.93 -1.53
CA LEU A 354 -6.40 -2.38 -1.66
C LEU A 354 -7.74 -3.15 -1.58
N GLY A 355 -8.69 -2.67 -0.77
CA GLY A 355 -10.06 -3.22 -0.72
C GLY A 355 -10.73 -3.15 -2.09
N GLY A 356 -10.64 -2.02 -2.77
CA GLY A 356 -11.15 -1.86 -4.14
C GLY A 356 -10.53 -2.84 -5.14
N VAL A 357 -9.23 -3.16 -5.01
CA VAL A 357 -8.58 -4.17 -5.87
C VAL A 357 -9.17 -5.56 -5.66
N VAL A 358 -9.47 -5.93 -4.41
CA VAL A 358 -10.10 -7.23 -4.12
C VAL A 358 -11.50 -7.29 -4.70
N GLU A 359 -12.30 -6.24 -4.51
CA GLU A 359 -13.65 -6.14 -5.09
C GLU A 359 -13.60 -6.24 -6.63
N ASP A 360 -12.72 -5.51 -7.29
CA ASP A 360 -12.54 -5.55 -8.74
C ASP A 360 -12.14 -6.96 -9.21
N ALA A 361 -11.18 -7.62 -8.51
CA ALA A 361 -10.74 -8.96 -8.87
C ALA A 361 -11.87 -9.97 -8.74
N VAL A 362 -12.59 -9.97 -7.62
CA VAL A 362 -13.72 -10.86 -7.34
C VAL A 362 -14.83 -10.69 -8.37
N ASN A 363 -15.23 -9.46 -8.65
CA ASN A 363 -16.32 -9.18 -9.59
C ASN A 363 -15.91 -9.44 -11.06
N SER A 364 -14.64 -9.25 -11.42
CA SER A 364 -14.16 -9.52 -12.79
C SER A 364 -14.13 -11.02 -13.14
N VAL A 365 -13.75 -11.87 -12.18
CA VAL A 365 -13.73 -13.34 -12.36
C VAL A 365 -15.15 -13.92 -12.34
N GLY A 366 -15.98 -13.41 -11.46
CA GLY A 366 -17.26 -14.02 -11.10
C GLY A 366 -17.07 -15.20 -10.15
N ILE A 367 -18.07 -15.50 -9.36
CA ILE A 367 -17.97 -16.44 -8.22
C ILE A 367 -19.00 -17.54 -8.36
N ASP A 368 -18.55 -18.79 -8.19
CA ASP A 368 -19.47 -19.93 -8.09
C ASP A 368 -20.31 -19.84 -6.79
N LEU A 369 -21.60 -19.62 -6.96
CA LEU A 369 -22.58 -19.48 -5.88
C LEU A 369 -22.64 -20.70 -4.95
N ASN A 370 -22.35 -21.88 -5.51
CA ASN A 370 -22.44 -23.14 -4.78
C ASN A 370 -21.19 -23.49 -3.96
N THR A 371 -20.04 -22.89 -4.27
CA THR A 371 -18.77 -23.17 -3.58
C THR A 371 -18.22 -21.99 -2.80
N ALA A 372 -18.68 -20.77 -3.09
CA ALA A 372 -18.17 -19.55 -2.49
C ALA A 372 -18.32 -19.52 -0.96
N SER A 373 -17.25 -19.10 -0.29
CA SER A 373 -17.23 -18.86 1.15
C SER A 373 -17.85 -17.50 1.52
N VAL A 374 -18.26 -17.33 2.78
CA VAL A 374 -18.76 -16.03 3.27
C VAL A 374 -17.77 -14.89 3.04
N PRO A 375 -16.44 -15.01 3.31
CA PRO A 375 -15.48 -13.98 2.99
C PRO A 375 -15.45 -13.58 1.51
N LEU A 376 -15.50 -14.55 0.60
CA LEU A 376 -15.49 -14.32 -0.83
C LEU A 376 -16.76 -13.60 -1.30
N LEU A 377 -17.92 -14.04 -0.84
CA LEU A 377 -19.21 -13.42 -1.16
C LEU A 377 -19.33 -11.96 -0.73
N LYS A 378 -18.67 -11.57 0.37
CA LYS A 378 -18.68 -10.18 0.87
C LYS A 378 -18.08 -9.16 -0.11
N TYR A 379 -17.22 -9.59 -1.02
CA TYR A 379 -16.62 -8.73 -2.02
C TYR A 379 -17.44 -8.64 -3.31
N VAL A 380 -18.54 -9.41 -3.41
CA VAL A 380 -19.47 -9.28 -4.54
C VAL A 380 -20.30 -8.01 -4.37
N SER A 381 -20.40 -7.21 -5.43
CA SER A 381 -21.20 -5.99 -5.44
C SER A 381 -22.62 -6.26 -4.95
N GLY A 382 -23.13 -5.43 -4.06
CA GLY A 382 -24.49 -5.56 -3.48
C GLY A 382 -24.63 -6.61 -2.38
N ILE A 383 -23.59 -7.37 -2.01
CA ILE A 383 -23.65 -8.40 -0.95
C ILE A 383 -23.02 -7.89 0.35
N SER A 384 -23.85 -7.64 1.35
CA SER A 384 -23.39 -7.37 2.72
C SER A 384 -22.96 -8.66 3.44
N GLY A 385 -22.20 -8.52 4.54
CA GLY A 385 -21.82 -9.67 5.36
C GLY A 385 -23.00 -10.51 5.87
N THR A 386 -24.16 -9.89 6.13
CA THR A 386 -25.39 -10.60 6.51
C THR A 386 -25.95 -11.39 5.32
N ILE A 387 -26.03 -10.79 4.15
CA ILE A 387 -26.50 -11.46 2.93
C ILE A 387 -25.57 -12.62 2.57
N ALA A 388 -24.25 -12.45 2.66
CA ALA A 388 -23.29 -13.53 2.41
C ALA A 388 -23.52 -14.76 3.31
N LYS A 389 -23.75 -14.55 4.61
CA LYS A 389 -24.11 -15.61 5.56
C LYS A 389 -25.44 -16.27 5.19
N ASN A 390 -26.45 -15.49 4.82
CA ASN A 390 -27.76 -16.01 4.44
C ASN A 390 -27.73 -16.82 3.13
N ILE A 391 -26.84 -16.45 2.17
CA ILE A 391 -26.64 -17.25 0.96
C ILE A 391 -26.08 -18.65 1.31
N VAL A 392 -25.08 -18.69 2.18
CA VAL A 392 -24.49 -19.97 2.61
C VAL A 392 -25.51 -20.81 3.39
N ALA A 393 -26.22 -20.21 4.35
CA ALA A 393 -27.29 -20.90 5.09
C ALA A 393 -28.38 -21.43 4.16
N TYR A 394 -28.85 -20.63 3.20
CA TYR A 394 -29.86 -21.07 2.24
C TYR A 394 -29.38 -22.30 1.44
N ARG A 395 -28.12 -22.32 1.01
CA ARG A 395 -27.51 -23.45 0.30
C ARG A 395 -27.43 -24.72 1.17
N GLU A 396 -27.12 -24.56 2.44
CA GLU A 396 -27.06 -25.68 3.40
C GLU A 396 -28.44 -26.27 3.70
N GLU A 397 -29.46 -25.43 3.80
CA GLU A 397 -30.84 -25.86 4.10
C GLU A 397 -31.59 -26.38 2.89
N ASN A 398 -31.43 -25.78 1.71
CA ASN A 398 -32.22 -26.05 0.51
C ASN A 398 -31.46 -26.79 -0.60
N GLY A 399 -30.18 -27.09 -0.39
CA GLY A 399 -29.30 -27.67 -1.40
C GLY A 399 -28.72 -26.63 -2.37
N ARG A 400 -28.04 -27.11 -3.41
CA ARG A 400 -27.37 -26.31 -4.41
C ARG A 400 -28.33 -25.37 -5.16
N PHE A 401 -27.86 -24.17 -5.44
CA PHE A 401 -28.51 -23.27 -6.38
C PHE A 401 -28.45 -23.88 -7.79
N THR A 402 -29.57 -23.93 -8.48
CA THR A 402 -29.68 -24.41 -9.86
C THR A 402 -30.08 -23.31 -10.84
N ASP A 403 -30.45 -22.14 -10.32
CA ASP A 403 -30.89 -20.97 -11.08
C ASP A 403 -30.65 -19.70 -10.26
N ARG A 404 -30.19 -18.62 -10.91
CA ARG A 404 -29.96 -17.33 -10.25
C ARG A 404 -31.20 -16.72 -9.61
N SER A 405 -32.41 -17.02 -10.13
CA SER A 405 -33.64 -16.49 -9.55
C SER A 405 -33.89 -16.96 -8.12
N GLN A 406 -33.31 -18.09 -7.70
CA GLN A 406 -33.39 -18.58 -6.32
C GLN A 406 -32.75 -17.64 -5.30
N LEU A 407 -31.83 -16.76 -5.73
CA LEU A 407 -31.27 -15.69 -4.86
C LEU A 407 -32.36 -14.78 -4.30
N LYS A 408 -33.47 -14.57 -5.02
CA LYS A 408 -34.61 -13.78 -4.53
C LYS A 408 -35.31 -14.39 -3.31
N LYS A 409 -35.06 -15.67 -3.00
CA LYS A 409 -35.57 -16.38 -1.83
C LYS A 409 -34.63 -16.26 -0.62
N VAL A 410 -33.41 -15.78 -0.82
CA VAL A 410 -32.44 -15.60 0.26
C VAL A 410 -32.87 -14.44 1.16
N SER A 411 -32.93 -14.69 2.46
CA SER A 411 -33.31 -13.69 3.46
C SER A 411 -32.41 -12.43 3.38
N LYS A 412 -33.04 -11.25 3.43
CA LYS A 412 -32.40 -9.92 3.32
C LYS A 412 -31.76 -9.59 1.97
N LEU A 413 -31.85 -10.47 0.98
CA LEU A 413 -31.42 -10.17 -0.39
C LEU A 413 -32.61 -9.58 -1.14
N GLY A 414 -32.76 -8.24 -1.04
CA GLY A 414 -33.85 -7.52 -1.70
C GLY A 414 -33.60 -7.31 -3.21
N PRO A 415 -34.60 -6.74 -3.94
CA PRO A 415 -34.51 -6.53 -5.38
C PRO A 415 -33.25 -5.75 -5.83
N LYS A 416 -32.90 -4.69 -5.11
CA LYS A 416 -31.72 -3.86 -5.42
C LYS A 416 -30.40 -4.65 -5.25
N ALA A 417 -30.28 -5.46 -4.20
CA ALA A 417 -29.12 -6.30 -3.99
C ALA A 417 -29.03 -7.39 -5.05
N PHE A 418 -30.16 -7.99 -5.47
CA PHE A 418 -30.21 -8.93 -6.58
C PHE A 418 -29.73 -8.33 -7.89
N GLU A 419 -30.25 -7.15 -8.24
CA GLU A 419 -29.81 -6.40 -9.44
C GLU A 419 -28.30 -6.14 -9.44
N GLN A 420 -27.72 -5.79 -8.30
CA GLN A 420 -26.28 -5.52 -8.18
C GLN A 420 -25.41 -6.78 -8.25
N CYS A 421 -25.84 -7.89 -7.65
CA CYS A 421 -24.97 -9.07 -7.49
C CYS A 421 -25.15 -10.16 -8.56
N ALA A 422 -26.33 -10.27 -9.19
CA ALA A 422 -26.69 -11.42 -10.01
C ALA A 422 -25.73 -11.65 -11.19
N GLY A 423 -25.21 -10.59 -11.79
CA GLY A 423 -24.24 -10.66 -12.90
C GLY A 423 -22.87 -11.21 -12.50
N PHE A 424 -22.50 -11.21 -11.22
CA PHE A 424 -21.19 -11.64 -10.71
C PHE A 424 -21.21 -13.06 -10.10
N LEU A 425 -22.39 -13.59 -9.84
CA LEU A 425 -22.55 -14.95 -9.30
C LEU A 425 -22.75 -15.95 -10.43
N ARG A 426 -22.02 -17.05 -10.40
CA ARG A 426 -22.02 -18.10 -11.42
C ARG A 426 -22.65 -19.37 -10.87
N ILE A 427 -23.32 -20.14 -11.73
CA ILE A 427 -23.82 -21.47 -11.45
C ILE A 427 -23.40 -22.37 -12.62
N PRO A 428 -22.20 -22.99 -12.56
CA PRO A 428 -21.66 -23.79 -13.67
C PRO A 428 -22.61 -24.90 -14.14
N ASP A 429 -23.23 -25.60 -13.19
CA ASP A 429 -24.14 -26.73 -13.43
C ASP A 429 -25.63 -26.30 -13.35
N GLY A 430 -25.92 -25.03 -13.65
CA GLY A 430 -27.26 -24.47 -13.57
C GLY A 430 -28.17 -24.91 -14.71
N LYS A 431 -29.49 -24.77 -14.51
CA LYS A 431 -30.49 -25.06 -15.53
C LYS A 431 -30.43 -24.14 -16.75
N ASN A 432 -29.89 -22.95 -16.58
CA ASN A 432 -29.75 -21.94 -17.62
C ASN A 432 -28.25 -21.67 -17.85
N VAL A 433 -27.76 -21.96 -19.04
CA VAL A 433 -26.36 -21.75 -19.45
C VAL A 433 -25.89 -20.33 -19.18
N LEU A 434 -26.77 -19.32 -19.36
CA LEU A 434 -26.47 -17.92 -19.08
C LEU A 434 -26.14 -17.64 -17.60
N ASP A 435 -26.55 -18.52 -16.68
CA ASP A 435 -26.19 -18.39 -15.25
C ASP A 435 -24.71 -18.65 -14.99
N ASN A 436 -23.99 -19.26 -15.92
CA ASN A 436 -22.53 -19.40 -15.87
C ASN A 436 -21.77 -18.31 -16.63
N THR A 437 -22.44 -17.25 -17.04
CA THR A 437 -21.87 -16.14 -17.82
C THR A 437 -21.89 -14.82 -17.03
N SER A 438 -21.27 -13.78 -17.57
CA SER A 438 -21.35 -12.41 -17.02
C SER A 438 -22.64 -11.67 -17.41
N VAL A 439 -23.49 -12.29 -18.23
CA VAL A 439 -24.76 -11.67 -18.67
C VAL A 439 -25.68 -11.51 -17.47
N HIS A 440 -26.19 -10.30 -17.27
CA HIS A 440 -27.15 -10.01 -16.22
C HIS A 440 -28.51 -10.65 -16.55
N PRO A 441 -29.27 -11.16 -15.57
CA PRO A 441 -30.60 -11.76 -15.80
C PRO A 441 -31.56 -10.90 -16.60
N ASP A 442 -31.53 -9.58 -16.42
CA ASP A 442 -32.37 -8.65 -17.16
C ASP A 442 -32.07 -8.62 -18.68
N SER A 443 -30.85 -9.02 -19.05
CA SER A 443 -30.40 -9.10 -20.45
C SER A 443 -30.57 -10.49 -21.08
N TYR A 444 -31.11 -11.47 -20.35
CA TYR A 444 -31.27 -12.83 -20.88
C TYR A 444 -32.13 -12.92 -22.13
N GLY A 445 -33.17 -12.06 -22.24
CA GLY A 445 -34.00 -11.98 -23.45
C GLY A 445 -33.18 -11.62 -24.67
N ALA A 446 -32.41 -10.55 -24.60
CA ALA A 446 -31.53 -10.10 -25.70
C ALA A 446 -30.43 -11.13 -26.01
N ALA A 447 -29.79 -11.73 -24.98
CA ALA A 447 -28.77 -12.74 -25.17
C ALA A 447 -29.31 -14.00 -25.89
N LYS A 448 -30.51 -14.46 -25.53
CA LYS A 448 -31.14 -15.61 -26.18
C LYS A 448 -31.52 -15.32 -27.63
N MET A 449 -31.97 -14.10 -27.94
CA MET A 449 -32.23 -13.68 -29.31
C MET A 449 -30.94 -13.69 -30.15
N LEU A 450 -29.86 -13.14 -29.61
CA LEU A 450 -28.56 -13.13 -30.28
C LEU A 450 -28.04 -14.55 -30.55
N LEU A 451 -28.09 -15.45 -29.55
CA LEU A 451 -27.69 -16.85 -29.70
C LEU A 451 -28.46 -17.53 -30.81
N LYS A 452 -29.79 -17.32 -30.86
CA LYS A 452 -30.65 -17.86 -31.91
C LYS A 452 -30.29 -17.34 -33.30
N GLU A 453 -30.02 -16.03 -33.46
CA GLU A 453 -29.58 -15.44 -34.70
C GLU A 453 -28.20 -15.95 -35.15
N CYS A 454 -27.32 -16.26 -34.22
CA CYS A 454 -26.01 -16.86 -34.49
C CYS A 454 -26.08 -18.37 -34.76
N GLY A 455 -27.25 -19.00 -34.65
CA GLY A 455 -27.45 -20.44 -34.94
C GLY A 455 -27.09 -21.35 -33.74
N TYR A 456 -26.96 -20.82 -32.55
CA TYR A 456 -26.70 -21.61 -31.33
C TYR A 456 -27.99 -21.99 -30.62
N GLY A 457 -28.05 -23.24 -30.13
CA GLY A 457 -29.15 -23.74 -29.30
C GLY A 457 -29.08 -23.21 -27.84
N ALA A 458 -30.17 -23.37 -27.10
CA ALA A 458 -30.28 -22.90 -25.73
C ALA A 458 -29.34 -23.65 -24.71
N GLY A 459 -28.57 -24.61 -25.14
CA GLY A 459 -27.67 -25.43 -24.34
C GLY A 459 -26.24 -25.54 -24.90
N GLU A 460 -25.92 -24.78 -25.92
CA GLU A 460 -24.59 -24.77 -26.56
C GLU A 460 -23.71 -23.59 -26.14
#